data_b23ea74a4a0d3c910db7633c204323f1
#
_entry.id   b23ea74a4a0d3c910db7633c204323f1
#
_cell.length_a   1.000
_cell.length_b   1.000
_cell.length_c   1.000
_cell.angle_alpha   90.00
_cell.angle_beta   90.00
_cell.angle_gamma   90.00
#
_symmetry.space_group_name_H-M   'P 1'
#
loop_
_entity.id
_entity.type
_entity.pdbx_description
1 polymer ?
#
loop_
_entity_poly.entity_id
_entity_poly.type
_entity_poly.pdbx_seq_one_letter_code
_entity_poly.pdbx_strand_id
1 'polypeptide(L)'
;MKSNFLHQTALLCLLLTSLAGFSTPAQTVKHMVVVGVDGLSPDGVRKSQVPHLNQLMKDGAWTLKARGVMPTSSSPNWASMIMGAGPEQHGVTSNDWKTNKFEIPPTVVGPGGIFPTIYGVLRQQQPKAVIGVFHDWGDYGRLLERHMVDVIENPQGPTNTVLRAIEFIKNRKPTFTFIHLDHVDHAGHHDGHGTPAYYDSVGVADKLIGQVLDAIEQAGMKKDTIVLVTADHGGHAKGHGDPIMADLEIPWILVGPGVRGAHEIQAPVNTYDTASTVAHIFHLKQPDAWIAKPVLEAFTKSGR
;
A
#
# COMPACT_ATOMS: atom_id res chain seq x y z
N MET A 1 -21.43 -85.67 -33.22
CA MET A 1 -20.52 -84.57 -33.50
C MET A 1 -21.17 -83.29 -32.96
N LYS A 2 -20.73 -82.84 -31.78
CA LYS A 2 -21.25 -81.66 -31.11
C LYS A 2 -20.08 -80.66 -30.93
N SER A 3 -20.12 -79.52 -31.57
CA SER A 3 -19.13 -78.43 -31.53
C SER A 3 -19.48 -77.52 -30.36
N ASN A 4 -18.57 -77.37 -29.41
CA ASN A 4 -18.69 -76.42 -28.28
C ASN A 4 -18.05 -75.10 -28.70
N PHE A 5 -18.82 -74.02 -28.75
CA PHE A 5 -18.34 -72.63 -28.84
C PHE A 5 -18.15 -72.07 -27.46
N LEU A 6 -16.90 -71.80 -27.08
CA LEU A 6 -16.53 -71.02 -25.88
C LEU A 6 -16.60 -69.52 -26.18
N HIS A 7 -17.49 -68.80 -25.48
CA HIS A 7 -17.53 -67.33 -25.45
C HIS A 7 -16.55 -66.84 -24.42
N GLN A 8 -15.49 -66.15 -24.87
CA GLN A 8 -14.62 -65.34 -24.00
C GLN A 8 -15.20 -63.96 -23.85
N THR A 9 -15.69 -63.63 -22.68
CA THR A 9 -16.11 -62.29 -22.28
C THR A 9 -14.89 -61.58 -21.77
N ALA A 10 -14.35 -60.59 -22.51
CA ALA A 10 -13.29 -59.69 -22.07
C ALA A 10 -13.89 -58.61 -21.16
N LEU A 11 -13.53 -58.62 -19.88
CA LEU A 11 -13.90 -57.59 -18.89
C LEU A 11 -12.94 -56.44 -19.00
N LEU A 12 -13.39 -55.32 -19.60
CA LEU A 12 -12.63 -54.07 -19.72
C LEU A 12 -12.78 -53.27 -18.44
N CYS A 13 -11.79 -53.32 -17.54
CA CYS A 13 -11.71 -52.48 -16.34
C CYS A 13 -11.30 -51.07 -16.75
N LEU A 14 -12.24 -50.12 -16.82
CA LEU A 14 -11.95 -48.69 -16.87
C LEU A 14 -11.42 -48.22 -15.51
N LEU A 15 -10.12 -47.95 -15.43
CA LEU A 15 -9.50 -47.22 -14.33
C LEU A 15 -9.86 -45.72 -14.47
N LEU A 16 -10.88 -45.27 -13.77
CA LEU A 16 -11.14 -43.87 -13.53
C LEU A 16 -10.10 -43.32 -12.53
N THR A 17 -9.00 -42.77 -13.02
CA THR A 17 -8.08 -41.94 -12.19
C THR A 17 -8.78 -40.62 -11.91
N SER A 18 -9.36 -40.49 -10.72
CA SER A 18 -9.82 -39.21 -10.20
C SER A 18 -8.59 -38.33 -9.95
N LEU A 19 -8.37 -37.33 -10.81
CA LEU A 19 -7.49 -36.22 -10.54
C LEU A 19 -8.12 -35.41 -9.39
N ALA A 20 -7.77 -35.78 -8.16
CA ALA A 20 -8.00 -34.91 -7.02
C ALA A 20 -7.14 -33.67 -7.24
N GLY A 21 -7.76 -32.60 -7.69
CA GLY A 21 -7.12 -31.29 -7.75
C GLY A 21 -6.72 -30.89 -6.34
N PHE A 22 -5.43 -30.98 -6.02
CA PHE A 22 -4.86 -30.38 -4.84
C PHE A 22 -5.03 -28.87 -4.98
N SER A 23 -6.09 -28.31 -4.42
CA SER A 23 -6.15 -26.86 -4.18
C SER A 23 -5.07 -26.55 -3.15
N THR A 24 -3.97 -25.95 -3.58
CA THR A 24 -3.02 -25.33 -2.66
C THR A 24 -3.83 -24.37 -1.77
N PRO A 25 -3.72 -24.49 -0.43
CA PRO A 25 -4.42 -23.57 0.46
C PRO A 25 -4.01 -22.15 0.09
N ALA A 26 -4.99 -21.24 0.05
CA ALA A 26 -4.73 -19.82 -0.22
C ALA A 26 -3.64 -19.35 0.75
N GLN A 27 -2.58 -18.77 0.21
CA GLN A 27 -1.43 -18.33 1.01
C GLN A 27 -1.90 -17.17 1.91
N THR A 28 -1.88 -17.39 3.22
CA THR A 28 -2.36 -16.44 4.19
C THR A 28 -1.38 -15.28 4.30
N VAL A 29 -1.83 -14.06 4.03
CA VAL A 29 -1.07 -12.83 4.26
C VAL A 29 -0.96 -12.57 5.76
N LYS A 30 0.25 -12.38 6.26
CA LYS A 30 0.50 -12.07 7.68
C LYS A 30 1.06 -10.67 7.88
N HIS A 31 1.67 -10.12 6.84
CA HIS A 31 2.44 -8.88 6.90
C HIS A 31 2.06 -7.97 5.75
N MET A 32 2.03 -6.67 6.01
CA MET A 32 1.94 -5.67 4.97
C MET A 32 2.91 -4.52 5.26
N VAL A 33 3.62 -4.09 4.22
CA VAL A 33 4.49 -2.92 4.25
C VAL A 33 4.00 -1.93 3.22
N VAL A 34 3.70 -0.71 3.66
CA VAL A 34 3.39 0.41 2.78
C VAL A 34 4.59 1.34 2.76
N VAL A 35 5.10 1.65 1.58
CA VAL A 35 6.09 2.70 1.36
C VAL A 35 5.41 3.83 0.61
N GLY A 36 5.17 4.93 1.32
CA GLY A 36 4.64 6.16 0.79
C GLY A 36 5.78 7.13 0.46
N VAL A 37 5.85 7.59 -0.78
CA VAL A 37 6.87 8.52 -1.24
C VAL A 37 6.19 9.85 -1.58
N ASP A 38 6.43 10.86 -0.75
CA ASP A 38 5.84 12.18 -0.89
C ASP A 38 6.25 12.84 -2.22
N GLY A 39 5.28 13.38 -2.95
CA GLY A 39 5.52 14.06 -4.22
C GLY A 39 5.94 13.15 -5.39
N LEU A 40 5.83 11.82 -5.26
CA LEU A 40 6.21 10.89 -6.33
C LEU A 40 5.14 10.88 -7.43
N SER A 41 5.46 11.50 -8.56
CA SER A 41 4.57 11.55 -9.72
C SER A 41 4.72 10.33 -10.64
N PRO A 42 3.70 10.00 -11.46
CA PRO A 42 3.81 9.06 -12.56
C PRO A 42 4.94 9.39 -13.55
N ASP A 43 5.20 10.68 -13.76
CA ASP A 43 6.30 11.16 -14.60
C ASP A 43 7.66 10.79 -13.97
N GLY A 44 7.80 10.96 -12.66
CA GLY A 44 8.97 10.51 -11.90
C GLY A 44 9.24 9.02 -12.07
N VAL A 45 8.22 8.17 -11.95
CA VAL A 45 8.35 6.72 -12.18
C VAL A 45 8.78 6.39 -13.60
N ARG A 46 8.22 7.09 -14.62
CA ARG A 46 8.52 6.79 -16.04
C ARG A 46 9.91 7.24 -16.48
N LYS A 47 10.45 8.33 -15.91
CA LYS A 47 11.67 8.98 -16.41
C LYS A 47 12.90 8.75 -15.54
N SER A 48 12.74 8.31 -14.31
CA SER A 48 13.85 8.03 -13.40
C SER A 48 14.43 6.63 -13.58
N GLN A 49 15.63 6.41 -13.05
CA GLN A 49 16.23 5.09 -12.94
C GLN A 49 15.62 4.35 -11.73
N VAL A 50 14.59 3.56 -11.97
CA VAL A 50 13.77 2.91 -10.94
C VAL A 50 13.65 1.39 -11.16
N PRO A 51 14.77 0.64 -11.10
CA PRO A 51 14.76 -0.79 -11.38
C PRO A 51 13.87 -1.59 -10.41
N HIS A 52 13.77 -1.20 -9.13
CA HIS A 52 12.93 -1.89 -8.15
C HIS A 52 11.44 -1.64 -8.40
N LEU A 53 11.02 -0.40 -8.65
CA LEU A 53 9.63 -0.10 -9.02
C LEU A 53 9.22 -0.79 -10.32
N ASN A 54 10.11 -0.81 -11.32
CA ASN A 54 9.87 -1.53 -12.58
C ASN A 54 9.70 -3.03 -12.34
N GLN A 55 10.46 -3.63 -11.42
CA GLN A 55 10.30 -5.03 -11.06
C GLN A 55 9.00 -5.27 -10.29
N LEU A 56 8.65 -4.40 -9.34
CA LEU A 56 7.37 -4.49 -8.62
C LEU A 56 6.17 -4.43 -9.58
N MET A 57 6.20 -3.56 -10.60
CA MET A 57 5.14 -3.51 -11.62
C MET A 57 5.07 -4.79 -12.47
N LYS A 58 6.19 -5.46 -12.74
CA LYS A 58 6.21 -6.75 -13.44
C LYS A 58 5.68 -7.89 -12.57
N ASP A 59 5.92 -7.84 -11.27
CA ASP A 59 5.57 -8.91 -10.34
C ASP A 59 4.18 -8.73 -9.72
N GLY A 60 3.59 -7.53 -9.81
CA GLY A 60 2.38 -7.14 -9.12
C GLY A 60 1.30 -6.51 -9.97
N ALA A 61 0.31 -5.94 -9.31
CA ALA A 61 -0.75 -5.14 -9.89
C ALA A 61 -0.48 -3.65 -9.63
N TRP A 62 -0.67 -2.83 -10.64
CA TRP A 62 -0.25 -1.43 -10.58
C TRP A 62 -1.12 -0.51 -11.43
N THR A 63 -1.13 0.76 -11.06
CA THR A 63 -1.58 1.86 -11.92
C THR A 63 -0.71 3.09 -11.68
N LEU A 64 -0.49 3.87 -12.72
CA LEU A 64 0.11 5.20 -12.64
C LEU A 64 -0.94 6.31 -12.82
N LYS A 65 -2.22 5.98 -12.59
CA LYS A 65 -3.37 6.87 -12.75
C LYS A 65 -4.26 6.87 -11.49
N ALA A 66 -3.74 6.39 -10.36
CA ALA A 66 -4.43 6.57 -9.10
C ALA A 66 -4.51 8.06 -8.78
N ARG A 67 -5.51 8.49 -8.02
CA ARG A 67 -5.74 9.90 -7.74
C ARG A 67 -5.69 10.20 -6.25
N GLY A 68 -4.98 11.27 -5.93
CA GLY A 68 -5.11 11.93 -4.64
C GLY A 68 -6.48 12.59 -4.44
N VAL A 69 -6.64 13.29 -3.33
CA VAL A 69 -7.79 14.14 -3.03
C VAL A 69 -7.41 15.62 -3.19
N MET A 70 -8.44 16.47 -3.24
CA MET A 70 -8.25 17.90 -3.24
C MET A 70 -8.39 18.48 -1.81
N PRO A 71 -7.50 19.41 -1.43
CA PRO A 71 -6.34 19.90 -2.18
C PRO A 71 -5.25 18.83 -2.28
N THR A 72 -4.47 18.87 -3.36
CA THR A 72 -3.35 17.94 -3.59
C THR A 72 -2.14 18.35 -2.73
N SER A 73 -2.34 18.26 -1.41
CA SER A 73 -1.35 18.56 -0.36
C SER A 73 -1.15 17.38 0.56
N SER A 74 0.00 17.31 1.23
CA SER A 74 0.45 16.15 1.99
C SER A 74 -0.53 15.72 3.10
N SER A 75 -0.87 16.60 4.06
CA SER A 75 -1.77 16.20 5.17
C SER A 75 -3.13 15.69 4.72
N PRO A 76 -3.87 16.35 3.79
CA PRO A 76 -5.14 15.84 3.27
C PRO A 76 -5.01 14.46 2.62
N ASN A 77 -3.98 14.25 1.83
CA ASN A 77 -3.79 13.01 1.08
C ASN A 77 -3.28 11.86 1.94
N TRP A 78 -2.29 12.10 2.82
CA TRP A 78 -1.85 11.10 3.79
C TRP A 78 -2.98 10.71 4.75
N ALA A 79 -3.77 11.71 5.23
CA ALA A 79 -4.95 11.42 6.05
C ALA A 79 -5.96 10.58 5.29
N SER A 80 -6.31 10.96 4.06
CA SER A 80 -7.25 10.18 3.24
C SER A 80 -6.78 8.74 3.04
N MET A 81 -5.48 8.55 2.78
CA MET A 81 -4.88 7.23 2.57
C MET A 81 -5.06 6.29 3.77
N ILE A 82 -4.93 6.81 4.99
CA ILE A 82 -5.02 6.00 6.21
C ILE A 82 -6.41 6.02 6.86
N MET A 83 -7.30 6.95 6.46
CA MET A 83 -8.63 7.15 7.02
C MET A 83 -9.77 6.66 6.11
N GLY A 84 -9.48 6.21 4.89
CA GLY A 84 -10.49 5.65 3.99
C GLY A 84 -11.61 6.61 3.59
N ALA A 85 -11.36 7.91 3.62
CA ALA A 85 -12.34 8.96 3.33
C ALA A 85 -11.63 10.20 2.77
N GLY A 86 -12.38 11.17 2.27
CA GLY A 86 -11.86 12.46 1.80
C GLY A 86 -11.80 13.52 2.89
N PRO A 87 -11.17 14.69 2.60
CA PRO A 87 -11.05 15.81 3.53
C PRO A 87 -12.37 16.31 4.10
N GLU A 88 -13.42 16.25 3.33
CA GLU A 88 -14.78 16.64 3.74
C GLU A 88 -15.39 15.71 4.81
N GLN A 89 -14.89 14.46 4.95
CA GLN A 89 -15.31 13.54 6.00
C GLN A 89 -14.35 13.57 7.20
N HIS A 90 -13.04 13.49 6.95
CA HIS A 90 -12.06 13.38 8.05
C HIS A 90 -11.59 14.72 8.62
N GLY A 91 -11.89 15.84 7.94
CA GLY A 91 -11.62 17.19 8.43
C GLY A 91 -10.15 17.66 8.29
N VAL A 92 -9.27 16.87 7.68
CA VAL A 92 -7.88 17.27 7.41
C VAL A 92 -7.84 17.94 6.05
N THR A 93 -7.84 19.27 6.03
CA THR A 93 -8.04 20.09 4.82
C THR A 93 -6.77 20.80 4.35
N SER A 94 -5.74 20.85 5.18
CA SER A 94 -4.49 21.56 4.87
C SER A 94 -3.31 21.00 5.66
N ASN A 95 -2.09 21.42 5.32
CA ASN A 95 -0.88 21.11 6.09
C ASN A 95 -0.82 21.84 7.44
N ASP A 96 -1.68 22.84 7.68
CA ASP A 96 -1.80 23.53 8.97
C ASP A 96 -2.74 22.85 9.97
N TRP A 97 -3.42 21.81 9.55
CA TRP A 97 -4.35 21.06 10.37
C TRP A 97 -3.67 20.49 11.63
N LYS A 98 -4.38 20.57 12.73
CA LYS A 98 -4.02 19.93 14.01
C LYS A 98 -5.27 19.37 14.68
N THR A 99 -5.11 18.40 15.56
CA THR A 99 -6.23 17.78 16.30
C THR A 99 -7.10 18.77 17.08
N ASN A 100 -6.58 19.93 17.44
CA ASN A 100 -7.27 21.03 18.13
C ASN A 100 -7.40 22.31 17.28
N LYS A 101 -7.04 22.26 15.98
CA LYS A 101 -7.13 23.41 15.06
C LYS A 101 -7.48 22.85 13.66
N PHE A 102 -8.70 23.02 13.24
CA PHE A 102 -9.21 22.57 11.95
C PHE A 102 -10.33 23.49 11.46
N GLU A 103 -10.50 23.58 10.16
CA GLU A 103 -11.55 24.37 9.51
C GLU A 103 -12.88 23.62 9.45
N ILE A 104 -12.82 22.29 9.21
CA ILE A 104 -13.98 21.41 9.09
C ILE A 104 -13.85 20.32 10.17
N PRO A 105 -14.84 20.12 11.03
CA PRO A 105 -14.82 19.01 11.98
C PRO A 105 -14.97 17.68 11.25
N PRO A 106 -14.33 16.59 11.75
CA PRO A 106 -14.58 15.27 11.21
C PRO A 106 -16.04 14.85 11.42
N THR A 107 -16.60 14.14 10.45
CA THR A 107 -17.99 13.64 10.55
C THR A 107 -18.17 12.59 11.65
N VAL A 108 -17.10 11.89 12.02
CA VAL A 108 -17.03 10.93 13.10
C VAL A 108 -15.69 11.07 13.81
N VAL A 109 -15.71 11.00 15.14
CA VAL A 109 -14.50 11.01 15.97
C VAL A 109 -14.29 9.63 16.55
N GLY A 110 -13.14 9.02 16.25
CA GLY A 110 -12.70 7.74 16.78
C GLY A 110 -12.10 7.87 18.19
N PRO A 111 -11.67 6.74 18.78
CA PRO A 111 -11.11 6.72 20.15
C PRO A 111 -9.87 7.60 20.35
N GLY A 112 -9.16 7.90 19.26
CA GLY A 112 -7.96 8.77 19.28
C GLY A 112 -8.26 10.27 19.19
N GLY A 113 -9.52 10.68 19.18
CA GLY A 113 -9.90 12.10 19.04
C GLY A 113 -9.83 12.62 17.59
N ILE A 114 -9.58 11.75 16.64
CA ILE A 114 -9.54 12.04 15.19
C ILE A 114 -10.44 11.06 14.45
N PHE A 115 -10.63 11.28 13.16
CA PHE A 115 -11.35 10.33 12.30
C PHE A 115 -10.67 8.95 12.33
N PRO A 116 -11.41 7.81 12.32
CA PRO A 116 -10.83 6.46 12.46
C PRO A 116 -9.81 6.14 11.37
N THR A 117 -8.59 5.75 11.77
CA THR A 117 -7.54 5.32 10.86
C THR A 117 -7.45 3.80 10.74
N ILE A 118 -6.76 3.32 9.72
CA ILE A 118 -6.45 1.89 9.56
C ILE A 118 -5.64 1.33 10.73
N TYR A 119 -4.82 2.15 11.40
CA TYR A 119 -4.07 1.73 12.59
C TYR A 119 -5.01 1.43 13.76
N GLY A 120 -5.97 2.33 14.03
CA GLY A 120 -7.00 2.12 15.04
C GLY A 120 -7.89 0.93 14.73
N VAL A 121 -8.33 0.79 13.48
CA VAL A 121 -9.17 -0.32 13.02
C VAL A 121 -8.44 -1.67 13.17
N LEU A 122 -7.18 -1.74 12.76
CA LEU A 122 -6.36 -2.96 12.89
C LEU A 122 -6.13 -3.30 14.37
N ARG A 123 -5.74 -2.35 15.19
CA ARG A 123 -5.49 -2.57 16.63
C ARG A 123 -6.73 -3.06 17.37
N GLN A 124 -7.90 -2.49 17.09
CA GLN A 124 -9.15 -2.87 17.74
C GLN A 124 -9.59 -4.29 17.39
N GLN A 125 -9.44 -4.70 16.14
CA GLN A 125 -9.90 -6.01 15.67
C GLN A 125 -8.82 -7.09 15.79
N GLN A 126 -7.55 -6.72 15.78
CA GLN A 126 -6.40 -7.61 16.00
C GLN A 126 -5.50 -7.04 17.11
N PRO A 127 -5.85 -7.18 18.40
CA PRO A 127 -5.14 -6.54 19.50
C PRO A 127 -3.66 -6.93 19.62
N LYS A 128 -3.28 -8.09 19.06
CA LYS A 128 -1.89 -8.60 19.05
C LYS A 128 -1.10 -8.17 17.81
N ALA A 129 -1.70 -7.44 16.87
CA ALA A 129 -0.99 -6.95 15.70
C ALA A 129 0.20 -6.08 16.13
N VAL A 130 1.36 -6.29 15.50
CA VAL A 130 2.55 -5.44 15.70
C VAL A 130 2.55 -4.40 14.60
N ILE A 131 2.48 -3.12 14.97
CA ILE A 131 2.28 -1.99 14.05
C ILE A 131 3.41 -0.97 14.21
N GLY A 132 4.11 -0.65 13.12
CA GLY A 132 5.16 0.36 13.11
C GLY A 132 4.92 1.45 12.06
N VAL A 133 5.26 2.67 12.42
CA VAL A 133 5.20 3.85 11.55
C VAL A 133 6.53 4.58 11.62
N PHE A 134 7.16 4.75 10.47
CA PHE A 134 8.44 5.45 10.32
C PHE A 134 8.23 6.56 9.30
N HIS A 135 8.41 7.80 9.72
CA HIS A 135 8.08 8.93 8.85
C HIS A 135 9.20 9.96 8.82
N ASP A 136 9.52 10.43 7.64
CA ASP A 136 10.56 11.43 7.39
C ASP A 136 10.00 12.85 7.61
N TRP A 137 8.80 13.15 7.10
CA TRP A 137 8.12 14.40 7.38
C TRP A 137 7.47 14.40 8.78
N GLY A 138 7.83 15.40 9.63
CA GLY A 138 7.41 15.44 11.03
C GLY A 138 5.91 15.47 11.25
N ASP A 139 5.17 16.12 10.37
CA ASP A 139 3.73 16.34 10.51
C ASP A 139 2.88 15.10 10.23
N TYR A 140 3.42 14.07 9.57
CA TYR A 140 2.73 12.80 9.38
C TYR A 140 2.28 12.19 10.73
N GLY A 141 3.11 12.28 11.76
CA GLY A 141 2.85 11.69 13.07
C GLY A 141 1.66 12.26 13.84
N ARG A 142 1.03 13.35 13.36
CA ARG A 142 -0.20 13.91 13.95
C ARG A 142 -1.49 13.36 13.31
N LEU A 143 -1.37 12.67 12.17
CA LEU A 143 -2.51 12.17 11.39
C LEU A 143 -3.05 10.83 11.90
N LEU A 144 -2.44 10.23 12.92
CA LEU A 144 -2.81 8.89 13.40
C LEU A 144 -2.96 8.86 14.93
N GLU A 145 -3.68 7.83 15.42
CA GLU A 145 -3.82 7.56 16.86
C GLU A 145 -2.53 6.93 17.39
N ARG A 146 -1.64 7.75 17.97
CA ARG A 146 -0.30 7.31 18.42
C ARG A 146 -0.31 6.11 19.36
N HIS A 147 -1.34 5.97 20.20
CA HIS A 147 -1.49 4.87 21.16
C HIS A 147 -1.97 3.55 20.51
N MET A 148 -2.33 3.57 19.22
CA MET A 148 -2.75 2.39 18.46
C MET A 148 -1.59 1.69 17.75
N VAL A 149 -0.39 2.28 17.75
CA VAL A 149 0.80 1.71 17.13
C VAL A 149 1.84 1.34 18.19
N ASP A 150 2.68 0.34 17.92
CA ASP A 150 3.73 -0.11 18.85
C ASP A 150 4.97 0.75 18.74
N VAL A 151 5.27 1.24 17.56
CA VAL A 151 6.42 2.10 17.26
C VAL A 151 6.00 3.20 16.32
N ILE A 152 6.33 4.45 16.67
CA ILE A 152 6.24 5.60 15.77
C ILE A 152 7.53 6.41 15.92
N GLU A 153 8.28 6.54 14.84
CA GLU A 153 9.57 7.24 14.82
C GLU A 153 9.65 8.23 13.66
N ASN A 154 10.30 9.37 13.95
CA ASN A 154 10.72 10.36 12.95
C ASN A 154 12.25 10.53 13.05
N PRO A 155 13.05 9.65 12.43
CA PRO A 155 14.50 9.66 12.56
C PRO A 155 15.21 10.77 11.77
N GLN A 156 14.47 11.54 11.02
CA GLN A 156 14.90 12.58 10.08
C GLN A 156 15.81 12.05 8.95
N GLY A 157 15.40 12.34 7.74
CA GLY A 157 16.06 11.93 6.51
C GLY A 157 15.67 10.51 6.06
N PRO A 158 15.52 10.32 4.75
CA PRO A 158 14.94 9.10 4.18
C PRO A 158 15.76 7.85 4.49
N THR A 159 17.10 7.97 4.51
CA THR A 159 17.99 6.85 4.82
C THR A 159 17.80 6.37 6.26
N ASN A 160 17.78 7.29 7.23
CA ASN A 160 17.59 6.92 8.64
C ASN A 160 16.20 6.32 8.87
N THR A 161 15.18 6.88 8.23
CA THR A 161 13.80 6.37 8.28
C THR A 161 13.72 4.93 7.80
N VAL A 162 14.36 4.62 6.66
CA VAL A 162 14.39 3.26 6.12
C VAL A 162 15.22 2.32 7.01
N LEU A 163 16.39 2.75 7.52
CA LEU A 163 17.20 1.92 8.42
C LEU A 163 16.43 1.52 9.69
N ARG A 164 15.70 2.44 10.31
CA ARG A 164 14.87 2.14 11.49
C ARG A 164 13.71 1.21 11.16
N ALA A 165 13.05 1.41 10.02
CA ALA A 165 12.01 0.50 9.54
C ALA A 165 12.56 -0.92 9.27
N ILE A 166 13.73 -1.04 8.65
CA ILE A 166 14.40 -2.32 8.39
C ILE A 166 14.73 -3.04 9.71
N GLU A 167 15.27 -2.33 10.68
CA GLU A 167 15.56 -2.88 12.00
C GLU A 167 14.27 -3.44 12.66
N PHE A 168 13.18 -2.67 12.60
CA PHE A 168 11.88 -3.09 13.12
C PHE A 168 11.33 -4.32 12.38
N ILE A 169 11.37 -4.33 11.03
CA ILE A 169 10.93 -5.45 10.20
C ILE A 169 11.68 -6.73 10.58
N LYS A 170 13.01 -6.69 10.67
CA LYS A 170 13.84 -7.85 10.97
C LYS A 170 13.62 -8.38 12.39
N ASN A 171 13.51 -7.49 13.37
CA ASN A 171 13.46 -7.85 14.78
C ASN A 171 12.05 -8.21 15.27
N ARG A 172 11.01 -7.58 14.73
CA ARG A 172 9.65 -7.70 15.24
C ARG A 172 8.71 -8.45 14.31
N LYS A 173 9.06 -8.63 13.03
CA LYS A 173 8.21 -9.23 12.00
C LYS A 173 6.78 -8.69 12.08
N PRO A 174 6.61 -7.37 11.87
CA PRO A 174 5.36 -6.65 12.17
C PRO A 174 4.20 -7.12 11.28
N THR A 175 2.98 -7.02 11.79
CA THR A 175 1.76 -7.20 11.02
C THR A 175 1.60 -6.11 9.98
N PHE A 176 1.81 -4.84 10.39
CA PHE A 176 1.69 -3.68 9.49
C PHE A 176 2.81 -2.67 9.73
N THR A 177 3.45 -2.23 8.65
CA THR A 177 4.48 -1.18 8.69
C THR A 177 4.16 -0.13 7.65
N PHE A 178 4.17 1.13 8.06
CA PHE A 178 4.11 2.28 7.15
C PHE A 178 5.44 3.02 7.18
N ILE A 179 6.02 3.26 6.01
CA ILE A 179 7.27 4.00 5.81
C ILE A 179 6.95 5.20 4.92
N HIS A 180 7.17 6.40 5.44
CA HIS A 180 6.96 7.65 4.72
C HIS A 180 8.31 8.27 4.36
N LEU A 181 8.50 8.64 3.10
CA LEU A 181 9.72 9.26 2.56
C LEU A 181 9.39 10.62 1.96
N ASP A 182 9.99 11.69 2.46
CA ASP A 182 9.69 13.08 2.14
C ASP A 182 10.57 13.69 1.03
N HIS A 183 11.77 13.14 0.84
CA HIS A 183 12.85 13.77 0.09
C HIS A 183 12.55 14.02 -1.41
N VAL A 184 11.59 13.31 -2.01
CA VAL A 184 11.24 13.49 -3.42
C VAL A 184 10.41 14.77 -3.58
N ASP A 185 9.44 15.02 -2.68
CA ASP A 185 8.73 16.28 -2.64
C ASP A 185 9.66 17.46 -2.32
N HIS A 186 10.58 17.28 -1.36
CA HIS A 186 11.59 18.29 -1.06
C HIS A 186 12.42 18.66 -2.30
N ALA A 187 12.85 17.70 -3.12
CA ALA A 187 13.54 17.96 -4.37
C ALA A 187 12.62 18.70 -5.38
N GLY A 188 11.34 18.33 -5.43
CA GLY A 188 10.32 19.03 -6.22
C GLY A 188 10.21 20.51 -5.85
N HIS A 189 10.12 20.82 -4.57
CA HIS A 189 10.06 22.20 -4.07
C HIS A 189 11.36 22.99 -4.29
N HIS A 190 12.51 22.35 -4.08
CA HIS A 190 13.81 23.03 -4.19
C HIS A 190 14.26 23.21 -5.65
N ASP A 191 14.25 22.13 -6.42
CA ASP A 191 14.82 22.08 -7.76
C ASP A 191 13.77 22.14 -8.88
N GLY A 192 12.54 21.76 -8.58
CA GLY A 192 11.39 21.68 -9.48
C GLY A 192 11.06 20.23 -9.86
N HIS A 193 9.77 19.92 -9.87
CA HIS A 193 9.24 18.67 -10.41
C HIS A 193 9.59 18.53 -11.88
N GLY A 194 9.97 17.32 -12.32
CA GLY A 194 10.35 17.06 -13.70
C GLY A 194 11.77 17.50 -14.08
N THR A 195 12.58 17.97 -13.14
CA THR A 195 14.00 18.29 -13.34
C THR A 195 14.90 17.07 -13.14
N PRO A 196 16.17 17.08 -13.63
CA PRO A 196 17.14 16.02 -13.36
C PRO A 196 17.31 15.74 -11.85
N ALA A 197 17.38 16.78 -11.01
CA ALA A 197 17.52 16.60 -9.55
C ALA A 197 16.30 15.90 -8.93
N TYR A 198 15.08 16.22 -9.38
CA TYR A 198 13.88 15.50 -8.97
C TYR A 198 13.94 14.01 -9.37
N TYR A 199 14.33 13.71 -10.63
CA TYR A 199 14.45 12.32 -11.09
C TYR A 199 15.56 11.55 -10.35
N ASP A 200 16.67 12.20 -10.00
CA ASP A 200 17.72 11.61 -9.17
C ASP A 200 17.19 11.28 -7.77
N SER A 201 16.39 12.16 -7.18
CA SER A 201 15.73 11.93 -5.89
C SER A 201 14.76 10.75 -5.93
N VAL A 202 13.98 10.60 -7.01
CA VAL A 202 13.16 9.40 -7.24
C VAL A 202 14.01 8.14 -7.34
N GLY A 203 15.17 8.20 -7.99
CA GLY A 203 16.13 7.10 -8.04
C GLY A 203 16.71 6.72 -6.66
N VAL A 204 16.85 7.68 -5.75
CA VAL A 204 17.20 7.43 -4.34
C VAL A 204 16.06 6.70 -3.63
N ALA A 205 14.81 7.15 -3.81
CA ALA A 205 13.65 6.47 -3.24
C ALA A 205 13.56 5.00 -3.70
N ASP A 206 13.78 4.73 -4.99
CA ASP A 206 13.79 3.37 -5.55
C ASP A 206 14.84 2.47 -4.87
N LYS A 207 16.06 2.98 -4.65
CA LYS A 207 17.10 2.24 -3.93
C LYS A 207 16.72 1.93 -2.49
N LEU A 208 16.09 2.88 -1.80
CA LEU A 208 15.62 2.70 -0.43
C LEU A 208 14.46 1.67 -0.37
N ILE A 209 13.56 1.68 -1.34
CA ILE A 209 12.53 0.65 -1.51
C ILE A 209 13.20 -0.73 -1.70
N GLY A 210 14.23 -0.83 -2.54
CA GLY A 210 15.01 -2.06 -2.71
C GLY A 210 15.55 -2.60 -1.39
N GLN A 211 16.11 -1.73 -0.53
CA GLN A 211 16.61 -2.13 0.80
C GLN A 211 15.49 -2.68 1.72
N VAL A 212 14.28 -2.12 1.65
CA VAL A 212 13.10 -2.62 2.38
C VAL A 212 12.70 -4.02 1.88
N LEU A 213 12.68 -4.23 0.55
CA LEU A 213 12.38 -5.53 -0.06
C LEU A 213 13.40 -6.59 0.36
N ASP A 214 14.69 -6.26 0.35
CA ASP A 214 15.78 -7.12 0.81
C ASP A 214 15.61 -7.48 2.30
N ALA A 215 15.23 -6.52 3.13
CA ALA A 215 14.99 -6.75 4.56
C ALA A 215 13.83 -7.72 4.81
N ILE A 216 12.72 -7.60 4.05
CA ILE A 216 11.58 -8.52 4.10
C ILE A 216 12.03 -9.94 3.71
N GLU A 217 12.85 -10.07 2.67
CA GLU A 217 13.37 -11.37 2.23
C GLU A 217 14.32 -11.99 3.26
N GLN A 218 15.29 -11.21 3.78
CA GLN A 218 16.23 -11.63 4.82
C GLN A 218 15.54 -12.00 6.14
N ALA A 219 14.40 -11.38 6.45
CA ALA A 219 13.58 -11.73 7.60
C ALA A 219 12.76 -13.03 7.38
N GLY A 220 12.78 -13.61 6.18
CA GLY A 220 12.02 -14.78 5.80
C GLY A 220 10.51 -14.51 5.68
N MET A 221 10.11 -13.25 5.43
CA MET A 221 8.71 -12.81 5.38
C MET A 221 8.14 -12.71 3.97
N LYS A 222 8.97 -12.80 2.92
CA LYS A 222 8.58 -12.55 1.52
C LYS A 222 7.32 -13.31 1.07
N LYS A 223 7.16 -14.56 1.53
CA LYS A 223 6.06 -15.43 1.08
C LYS A 223 4.68 -15.03 1.62
N ASP A 224 4.64 -14.31 2.73
CA ASP A 224 3.40 -13.93 3.43
C ASP A 224 3.30 -12.40 3.68
N THR A 225 4.10 -11.61 2.94
CA THR A 225 4.09 -10.15 2.95
C THR A 225 3.52 -9.58 1.65
N ILE A 226 2.60 -8.63 1.78
CA ILE A 226 2.20 -7.72 0.69
C ILE A 226 2.95 -6.40 0.87
N VAL A 227 3.50 -5.87 -0.22
CA VAL A 227 4.12 -4.55 -0.28
C VAL A 227 3.31 -3.65 -1.19
N LEU A 228 3.00 -2.45 -0.72
CA LEU A 228 2.42 -1.36 -1.49
C LEU A 228 3.41 -0.21 -1.57
N VAL A 229 3.67 0.28 -2.78
CA VAL A 229 4.35 1.57 -3.00
C VAL A 229 3.38 2.53 -3.63
N THR A 230 3.26 3.73 -3.05
CA THR A 230 2.35 4.77 -3.51
C THR A 230 2.85 6.16 -3.13
N ALA A 231 2.12 7.20 -3.51
CA ALA A 231 2.37 8.59 -3.15
C ALA A 231 1.09 9.24 -2.64
N ASP A 232 1.22 10.45 -2.13
CA ASP A 232 0.10 11.29 -1.73
C ASP A 232 -0.33 12.25 -2.83
N HIS A 233 0.61 12.86 -3.54
CA HIS A 233 0.40 13.75 -4.68
C HIS A 233 1.58 13.68 -5.66
N GLY A 234 1.42 14.28 -6.82
CA GLY A 234 2.50 14.59 -7.74
C GLY A 234 3.01 16.01 -7.51
N GLY A 235 3.23 16.75 -8.60
CA GLY A 235 3.63 18.14 -8.50
C GLY A 235 4.01 18.74 -9.87
N HIS A 236 4.12 20.05 -9.92
CA HIS A 236 4.54 20.79 -11.10
C HIS A 236 5.36 22.00 -10.70
N ALA A 237 6.22 22.47 -11.59
CA ALA A 237 7.15 23.56 -11.29
C ALA A 237 7.84 23.32 -9.92
N LYS A 238 7.69 24.21 -8.96
CA LYS A 238 8.24 24.08 -7.60
C LYS A 238 7.16 23.91 -6.53
N GLY A 239 6.04 23.28 -6.86
CA GLY A 239 4.94 23.11 -5.92
C GLY A 239 3.92 22.06 -6.35
N HIS A 240 2.86 22.04 -5.60
CA HIS A 240 1.67 21.21 -5.77
C HIS A 240 0.48 21.89 -5.10
N GLY A 241 -0.72 21.30 -5.16
CA GLY A 241 -1.93 21.87 -4.54
C GLY A 241 -2.96 22.34 -5.56
N ASP A 242 -2.58 22.45 -6.82
CA ASP A 242 -3.46 22.91 -7.88
C ASP A 242 -4.38 21.80 -8.42
N PRO A 243 -5.56 22.14 -8.97
CA PRO A 243 -6.50 21.17 -9.54
C PRO A 243 -6.06 20.71 -10.94
N ILE A 244 -4.85 20.18 -11.05
CA ILE A 244 -4.27 19.68 -12.31
C ILE A 244 -3.82 18.23 -12.15
N MET A 245 -3.78 17.51 -13.27
CA MET A 245 -3.46 16.07 -13.25
C MET A 245 -2.02 15.80 -12.80
N ALA A 246 -1.09 16.71 -13.04
CA ALA A 246 0.30 16.57 -12.59
C ALA A 246 0.44 16.49 -11.07
N ASP A 247 -0.45 17.18 -10.34
CA ASP A 247 -0.48 17.14 -8.88
C ASP A 247 -1.37 16.00 -8.36
N LEU A 248 -2.42 15.66 -9.11
CA LEU A 248 -3.45 14.74 -8.66
C LEU A 248 -3.10 13.27 -8.91
N GLU A 249 -2.46 12.93 -10.03
CA GLU A 249 -2.12 11.54 -10.36
C GLU A 249 -0.91 11.03 -9.58
N ILE A 250 -1.06 9.83 -9.03
CA ILE A 250 -0.04 9.15 -8.22
C ILE A 250 0.14 7.70 -8.70
N PRO A 251 1.33 7.09 -8.48
CA PRO A 251 1.52 5.66 -8.63
C PRO A 251 0.84 4.89 -7.49
N TRP A 252 0.35 3.69 -7.80
CA TRP A 252 -0.14 2.72 -6.82
C TRP A 252 0.28 1.32 -7.30
N ILE A 253 1.24 0.68 -6.59
CA ILE A 253 1.91 -0.55 -7.01
C ILE A 253 1.85 -1.54 -5.87
N LEU A 254 1.12 -2.65 -6.05
CA LEU A 254 0.90 -3.68 -5.03
C LEU A 254 1.53 -4.99 -5.49
N VAL A 255 2.28 -5.66 -4.60
CA VAL A 255 2.90 -6.95 -4.88
C VAL A 255 2.82 -7.87 -3.67
N GLY A 256 2.68 -9.16 -3.90
CA GLY A 256 2.70 -10.17 -2.84
C GLY A 256 1.72 -11.32 -3.07
N PRO A 257 1.52 -12.18 -2.06
CA PRO A 257 0.64 -13.33 -2.19
C PRO A 257 -0.81 -12.92 -2.49
N GLY A 258 -1.43 -13.60 -3.45
CA GLY A 258 -2.80 -13.32 -3.88
C GLY A 258 -2.96 -12.10 -4.81
N VAL A 259 -1.90 -11.33 -5.04
CA VAL A 259 -1.89 -10.21 -5.98
C VAL A 259 -1.65 -10.73 -7.41
N ARG A 260 -2.26 -10.09 -8.40
CA ARG A 260 -2.04 -10.40 -9.82
C ARG A 260 -0.66 -9.90 -10.25
N GLY A 261 0.12 -10.74 -10.91
CA GLY A 261 1.38 -10.33 -11.53
C GLY A 261 1.19 -9.64 -12.87
N ALA A 262 2.06 -8.68 -13.19
CA ALA A 262 2.10 -7.92 -14.45
C ALA A 262 0.73 -7.34 -14.87
N HIS A 263 -0.07 -6.89 -13.90
CA HIS A 263 -1.44 -6.44 -14.13
C HIS A 263 -1.60 -4.93 -13.95
N GLU A 264 -1.84 -4.22 -15.05
CA GLU A 264 -2.21 -2.81 -14.98
C GLU A 264 -3.70 -2.70 -14.62
N ILE A 265 -3.98 -2.07 -13.47
CA ILE A 265 -5.33 -1.85 -12.94
C ILE A 265 -6.04 -0.82 -13.83
N GLN A 266 -7.23 -1.18 -14.32
CA GLN A 266 -8.03 -0.33 -15.21
C GLN A 266 -9.13 0.43 -14.45
N ALA A 267 -9.61 -0.12 -13.34
CA ALA A 267 -10.58 0.55 -12.50
C ALA A 267 -9.97 1.82 -11.86
N PRO A 268 -10.75 2.87 -11.63
CA PRO A 268 -10.31 4.03 -10.88
C PRO A 268 -9.84 3.64 -9.47
N VAL A 269 -8.69 4.18 -9.07
CA VAL A 269 -8.15 4.04 -7.72
C VAL A 269 -7.99 5.44 -7.12
N ASN A 270 -8.51 5.64 -5.92
CA ASN A 270 -8.31 6.87 -5.15
C ASN A 270 -7.38 6.59 -3.97
N THR A 271 -6.67 7.60 -3.49
CA THR A 271 -5.74 7.44 -2.37
C THR A 271 -6.40 6.81 -1.14
N TYR A 272 -7.66 7.18 -0.83
CA TYR A 272 -8.40 6.63 0.30
C TYR A 272 -8.74 5.13 0.16
N ASP A 273 -8.76 4.56 -1.07
CA ASP A 273 -8.98 3.14 -1.30
C ASP A 273 -7.86 2.26 -0.72
N THR A 274 -6.72 2.87 -0.38
CA THR A 274 -5.60 2.21 0.29
C THR A 274 -6.00 1.67 1.66
N ALA A 275 -6.65 2.47 2.53
CA ALA A 275 -7.09 1.99 3.84
C ALA A 275 -8.04 0.80 3.73
N SER A 276 -8.98 0.88 2.78
CA SER A 276 -9.94 -0.19 2.49
C SER A 276 -9.26 -1.46 1.97
N THR A 277 -8.22 -1.30 1.15
CA THR A 277 -7.42 -2.42 0.64
C THR A 277 -6.61 -3.09 1.75
N VAL A 278 -6.03 -2.31 2.68
CA VAL A 278 -5.37 -2.86 3.89
C VAL A 278 -6.38 -3.62 4.75
N ALA A 279 -7.57 -3.05 4.96
CA ALA A 279 -8.64 -3.71 5.71
C ALA A 279 -9.08 -5.04 5.05
N HIS A 280 -9.20 -5.06 3.71
CA HIS A 280 -9.48 -6.28 2.95
C HIS A 280 -8.41 -7.35 3.14
N ILE A 281 -7.12 -6.98 3.02
CA ILE A 281 -5.97 -7.89 3.17
C ILE A 281 -5.97 -8.57 4.54
N PHE A 282 -6.29 -7.83 5.60
CA PHE A 282 -6.32 -8.34 6.97
C PHE A 282 -7.71 -8.83 7.44
N HIS A 283 -8.70 -8.91 6.53
CA HIS A 283 -10.07 -9.32 6.81
C HIS A 283 -10.73 -8.50 7.93
N LEU A 284 -10.49 -7.20 7.94
CA LEU A 284 -11.07 -6.28 8.93
C LEU A 284 -12.43 -5.74 8.46
N LYS A 285 -13.33 -5.55 9.41
CA LYS A 285 -14.57 -4.79 9.16
C LYS A 285 -14.21 -3.31 9.09
N GLN A 286 -14.56 -2.67 7.96
CA GLN A 286 -14.37 -1.23 7.78
C GLN A 286 -15.35 -0.44 8.65
N PRO A 287 -14.96 0.74 9.16
CA PRO A 287 -15.90 1.70 9.75
C PRO A 287 -16.94 2.15 8.73
N ASP A 288 -18.18 2.32 9.15
CA ASP A 288 -19.25 2.79 8.27
C ASP A 288 -19.01 4.23 7.74
N ALA A 289 -18.15 5.00 8.43
CA ALA A 289 -17.75 6.34 8.00
C ALA A 289 -16.76 6.35 6.82
N TRP A 290 -16.12 5.22 6.50
CA TRP A 290 -15.24 5.14 5.35
C TRP A 290 -16.04 5.03 4.06
N ILE A 291 -15.69 5.87 3.06
CA ILE A 291 -16.27 5.83 1.71
C ILE A 291 -15.46 4.97 0.75
N ALA A 292 -14.25 4.61 1.16
CA ALA A 292 -13.28 3.83 0.40
C ALA A 292 -13.78 2.43 0.04
N LYS A 293 -13.27 1.91 -1.07
CA LYS A 293 -13.50 0.53 -1.51
C LYS A 293 -12.16 -0.17 -1.75
N PRO A 294 -12.03 -1.46 -1.42
CA PRO A 294 -10.80 -2.18 -1.69
C PRO A 294 -10.55 -2.29 -3.20
N VAL A 295 -9.29 -2.19 -3.61
CA VAL A 295 -8.87 -2.33 -5.02
C VAL A 295 -8.87 -3.81 -5.41
N LEU A 296 -10.06 -4.40 -5.54
CA LEU A 296 -10.24 -5.84 -5.77
C LEU A 296 -9.68 -6.31 -7.12
N GLU A 297 -9.55 -5.43 -8.10
CA GLU A 297 -8.95 -5.76 -9.38
C GLU A 297 -7.47 -6.15 -9.23
N ALA A 298 -6.78 -5.68 -8.20
CA ALA A 298 -5.39 -6.03 -7.93
C ALA A 298 -5.20 -7.51 -7.54
N PHE A 299 -6.26 -8.20 -7.10
CA PHE A 299 -6.15 -9.56 -6.57
C PHE A 299 -6.58 -10.64 -7.56
N THR A 300 -6.01 -11.83 -7.42
CA THR A 300 -6.47 -13.05 -8.09
C THR A 300 -7.83 -13.48 -7.54
N LYS A 301 -8.53 -14.42 -8.21
CA LYS A 301 -9.81 -14.95 -7.69
C LYS A 301 -9.68 -15.60 -6.30
N SER A 302 -8.52 -16.16 -5.99
CA SER A 302 -8.21 -16.77 -4.69
C SER A 302 -7.78 -15.74 -3.63
N GLY A 303 -7.47 -14.52 -4.02
CA GLY A 303 -7.09 -13.42 -3.14
C GLY A 303 -8.23 -12.40 -2.88
N ARG A 304 -9.43 -12.68 -3.40
CA ARG A 304 -10.63 -11.83 -3.23
C ARG A 304 -11.46 -12.25 -2.05
#